data_4cfee5df72cde48546be3a9eeca9e60f
#
_entry.id   4cfee5df72cde48546be3a9eeca9e60f
#
_cell.length_a   1.000
_cell.length_b   1.000
_cell.length_c   1.000
_cell.angle_alpha   90.00
_cell.angle_beta   90.00
_cell.angle_gamma   90.00
#
_symmetry.space_group_name_H-M   'P 1'
#
loop_
_entity.id
_entity.type
_entity.pdbx_description
1 polymer ?
#
loop_
_entity_poly.entity_id
_entity_poly.type
_entity_poly.pdbx_seq_one_letter_code
_entity_poly.pdbx_strand_id
1 'polypeptide(L)'
;MDTKRLYVDFHVLQTVPPSCVNRDDTGSPKTAVYGGATRARVSSQAWKHAIRKMFAEEMADMVETGKRTLKATDLVAGELAALAPELDDARLKKNAKKALENAGIKLKDDNNAALLFLSTAQARALARLAAEDCEEKDDYKKALKENPSVDMALFGRMVASDPSLNYDAAAQVAHSISTHAVQNEFDYFTAVDDCAPEDSAGAGHLGTVEYNSSTLYRYATVNMVELTHLLGAEKAAQAVRVFGEAFIRSMPTGKQNSFANRTLPDAVYVTLREDQPVNLCGAFEKPVRKSPEGYAEPSKTALKQYAQQVYACYADAPTQSFAVGIGLDELAPAMPLNQMLTALERAVKEKLPGNEV
;
A
#
# COMPACT_ATOMS: atom_id res chain seq x y z
N MET A 1 2.73 26.59 -19.00
CA MET A 1 3.39 25.28 -18.95
C MET A 1 2.27 24.24 -18.84
N ASP A 2 2.03 23.49 -19.90
CA ASP A 2 1.12 22.35 -19.82
C ASP A 2 1.70 21.37 -18.82
N THR A 3 1.10 21.28 -17.64
CA THR A 3 1.44 20.26 -16.66
C THR A 3 0.98 18.93 -17.23
N LYS A 4 1.88 18.22 -17.91
CA LYS A 4 1.62 16.86 -18.38
C LYS A 4 1.10 16.05 -17.20
N ARG A 5 -0.12 15.55 -17.30
CA ARG A 5 -0.68 14.60 -16.33
C ARG A 5 -0.29 13.21 -16.74
N LEU A 6 0.05 12.37 -15.80
CA LEU A 6 0.31 10.95 -16.06
C LEU A 6 -0.07 10.15 -14.82
N TYR A 7 -1.05 9.26 -14.97
CA TYR A 7 -1.54 8.39 -13.91
C TYR A 7 -1.48 6.93 -14.34
N VAL A 8 -1.21 6.07 -13.38
CA VAL A 8 -1.34 4.62 -13.54
C VAL A 8 -2.45 4.15 -12.60
N ASP A 9 -3.54 3.64 -13.17
CA ASP A 9 -4.66 3.08 -12.41
C ASP A 9 -4.56 1.55 -12.40
N PHE A 10 -4.78 0.96 -11.23
CA PHE A 10 -4.81 -0.48 -11.01
C PHE A 10 -6.21 -0.89 -10.56
N HIS A 11 -6.85 -1.76 -11.32
CA HIS A 11 -8.15 -2.36 -11.02
C HIS A 11 -7.98 -3.86 -10.85
N VAL A 12 -8.35 -4.39 -9.70
CA VAL A 12 -8.15 -5.80 -9.36
C VAL A 12 -9.46 -6.40 -8.87
N LEU A 13 -9.85 -7.51 -9.47
CA LEU A 13 -10.90 -8.39 -8.96
C LEU A 13 -10.23 -9.60 -8.29
N GLN A 14 -10.59 -9.87 -7.04
CA GLN A 14 -10.01 -10.96 -6.26
C GLN A 14 -11.05 -11.64 -5.40
N THR A 15 -11.27 -12.91 -5.66
CA THR A 15 -12.14 -13.75 -4.83
C THR A 15 -11.37 -14.26 -3.62
N VAL A 16 -11.94 -14.00 -2.46
CA VAL A 16 -11.42 -14.43 -1.16
C VAL A 16 -12.37 -15.46 -0.57
N PRO A 17 -11.88 -16.66 -0.21
CA PRO A 17 -12.69 -17.69 0.42
C PRO A 17 -13.18 -17.25 1.81
N PRO A 18 -14.01 -18.04 2.49
CA PRO A 18 -14.42 -17.76 3.88
C PRO A 18 -13.23 -17.36 4.74
N SER A 19 -13.29 -16.14 5.30
CA SER A 19 -12.16 -15.55 6.03
C SER A 19 -12.53 -14.26 6.76
N CYS A 20 -11.63 -13.78 7.60
CA CYS A 20 -11.72 -12.50 8.29
C CYS A 20 -10.46 -11.67 8.04
N VAL A 21 -10.32 -11.18 6.81
CA VAL A 21 -9.10 -10.51 6.30
C VAL A 21 -8.79 -9.23 7.04
N ASN A 22 -9.82 -8.45 7.42
CA ASN A 22 -9.67 -7.17 8.09
C ASN A 22 -10.82 -6.97 9.09
N ARG A 23 -10.47 -6.85 10.37
CA ARG A 23 -11.40 -6.80 11.50
C ARG A 23 -11.65 -5.38 11.96
N ASP A 24 -12.83 -5.16 12.54
CA ASP A 24 -13.14 -4.01 13.36
C ASP A 24 -12.65 -4.21 14.83
N ASP A 25 -13.03 -3.32 15.71
CA ASP A 25 -12.69 -3.34 17.13
C ASP A 25 -13.41 -4.43 17.93
N THR A 26 -14.53 -4.97 17.41
CA THR A 26 -15.24 -6.11 18.00
C THR A 26 -14.67 -7.46 17.56
N GLY A 27 -13.78 -7.47 16.57
CA GLY A 27 -13.20 -8.68 15.99
C GLY A 27 -13.94 -9.23 14.77
N SER A 28 -15.03 -8.57 14.37
CA SER A 28 -15.86 -8.94 13.20
C SER A 28 -15.23 -8.47 11.87
N PRO A 29 -15.50 -9.14 10.75
CA PRO A 29 -15.08 -8.65 9.44
C PRO A 29 -15.61 -7.24 9.17
N LYS A 30 -14.75 -6.34 8.75
CA LYS A 30 -15.18 -4.98 8.38
C LYS A 30 -16.14 -5.01 7.21
N THR A 31 -17.21 -4.25 7.33
CA THR A 31 -18.22 -4.06 6.29
C THR A 31 -18.41 -2.59 5.94
N ALA A 32 -19.16 -2.32 4.90
CA ALA A 32 -19.67 -1.00 4.52
C ALA A 32 -21.00 -1.18 3.79
N VAL A 33 -21.85 -0.14 3.82
CA VAL A 33 -23.05 -0.09 2.98
C VAL A 33 -22.68 0.64 1.69
N TYR A 34 -22.94 0.01 0.54
CA TYR A 34 -22.75 0.61 -0.77
C TYR A 34 -23.83 0.11 -1.72
N GLY A 35 -24.50 1.03 -2.45
CA GLY A 35 -25.65 0.72 -3.29
C GLY A 35 -26.79 0.07 -2.50
N GLY A 36 -27.01 0.50 -1.25
CA GLY A 36 -28.07 -0.02 -0.38
C GLY A 36 -27.85 -1.44 0.17
N ALA A 37 -26.68 -2.06 -0.06
CA ALA A 37 -26.36 -3.42 0.39
C ALA A 37 -25.08 -3.46 1.24
N THR A 38 -25.05 -4.36 2.23
CA THR A 38 -23.85 -4.65 3.02
C THR A 38 -22.79 -5.32 2.16
N ARG A 39 -21.58 -4.78 2.18
CA ARG A 39 -20.42 -5.27 1.44
C ARG A 39 -19.31 -5.67 2.40
N ALA A 40 -18.55 -6.70 2.08
CA ALA A 40 -17.25 -6.92 2.71
C ALA A 40 -16.33 -5.74 2.37
N ARG A 41 -15.53 -5.29 3.35
CA ARG A 41 -14.61 -4.17 3.19
C ARG A 41 -13.23 -4.50 3.76
N VAL A 42 -12.20 -4.21 2.99
CA VAL A 42 -10.82 -4.20 3.51
C VAL A 42 -10.30 -2.77 3.42
N SER A 43 -9.81 -2.23 4.53
CA SER A 43 -9.40 -0.84 4.60
C SER A 43 -8.14 -0.56 3.77
N SER A 44 -8.03 0.67 3.25
CA SER A 44 -6.84 1.13 2.52
C SER A 44 -5.57 1.03 3.37
N GLN A 45 -5.69 1.24 4.69
CA GLN A 45 -4.57 1.10 5.62
C GLN A 45 -4.07 -0.36 5.69
N ALA A 46 -4.99 -1.34 5.70
CA ALA A 46 -4.62 -2.76 5.69
C ALA A 46 -3.89 -3.13 4.40
N TRP A 47 -4.35 -2.65 3.24
CA TRP A 47 -3.67 -2.84 1.96
C TRP A 47 -2.30 -2.16 1.94
N LYS A 48 -2.20 -0.87 2.31
CA LYS A 48 -0.93 -0.15 2.37
C LYS A 48 0.08 -0.82 3.31
N HIS A 49 -0.39 -1.38 4.44
CA HIS A 49 0.47 -2.14 5.35
C HIS A 49 0.99 -3.43 4.71
N ALA A 50 0.12 -4.19 4.02
CA ALA A 50 0.51 -5.41 3.32
C ALA A 50 1.53 -5.14 2.20
N ILE A 51 1.33 -4.06 1.42
CA ILE A 51 2.27 -3.61 0.38
C ILE A 51 3.63 -3.27 1.00
N ARG A 52 3.66 -2.44 2.05
CA ARG A 52 4.91 -2.05 2.72
C ARG A 52 5.65 -3.24 3.34
N LYS A 53 4.90 -4.21 3.87
CA LYS A 53 5.47 -5.45 4.38
C LYS A 53 6.15 -6.24 3.27
N MET A 54 5.48 -6.40 2.12
CA MET A 54 6.04 -7.07 0.95
C MET A 54 7.29 -6.36 0.40
N PHE A 55 7.29 -5.02 0.36
CA PHE A 55 8.49 -4.25 0.01
C PHE A 55 9.68 -4.59 0.91
N ALA A 56 9.47 -4.66 2.23
CA ALA A 56 10.53 -4.88 3.20
C ALA A 56 11.02 -6.34 3.26
N GLU A 57 10.15 -7.31 3.02
CA GLU A 57 10.43 -8.74 3.22
C GLU A 57 10.76 -9.48 1.91
N GLU A 58 10.10 -9.11 0.79
CA GLU A 58 10.21 -9.85 -0.47
C GLU A 58 10.89 -9.04 -1.60
N MET A 59 11.03 -7.71 -1.45
CA MET A 59 11.51 -6.80 -2.50
C MET A 59 12.60 -5.83 -2.00
N ALA A 60 13.27 -6.17 -0.89
CA ALA A 60 14.27 -5.29 -0.27
C ALA A 60 15.50 -5.02 -1.15
N ASP A 61 15.78 -5.88 -2.11
CA ASP A 61 16.82 -5.73 -3.14
C ASP A 61 16.40 -4.77 -4.28
N MET A 62 15.10 -4.53 -4.44
CA MET A 62 14.55 -3.69 -5.50
C MET A 62 14.20 -2.28 -5.00
N VAL A 63 13.75 -2.15 -3.75
CA VAL A 63 13.30 -0.88 -3.18
C VAL A 63 13.76 -0.69 -1.75
N GLU A 64 14.26 0.49 -1.45
CA GLU A 64 14.52 0.92 -0.08
C GLU A 64 13.22 1.39 0.58
N THR A 65 12.94 0.89 1.79
CA THR A 65 11.78 1.27 2.58
C THR A 65 12.19 2.09 3.81
N GLY A 66 11.37 3.06 4.16
CA GLY A 66 11.53 3.84 5.40
C GLY A 66 10.99 3.09 6.61
N LYS A 67 11.38 3.56 7.79
CA LYS A 67 10.90 3.05 9.08
C LYS A 67 9.99 4.06 9.75
N ARG A 68 8.79 3.62 10.18
CA ARG A 68 7.92 4.40 11.06
C ARG A 68 8.21 4.02 12.49
N THR A 69 8.77 4.96 13.27
CA THR A 69 9.25 4.65 14.61
C THR A 69 9.13 5.84 15.55
N LEU A 70 9.05 5.56 16.85
CA LEU A 70 9.29 6.52 17.92
C LEU A 70 10.80 6.63 18.26
N LYS A 71 11.62 5.71 17.74
CA LYS A 71 13.05 5.59 18.04
C LYS A 71 13.92 6.10 16.88
N ALA A 72 13.59 7.29 16.33
CA ALA A 72 14.41 7.86 15.24
C ALA A 72 15.84 8.19 15.69
N THR A 73 16.03 8.51 16.97
CA THR A 73 17.36 8.73 17.58
C THR A 73 18.25 7.50 17.40
N ASP A 74 17.72 6.28 17.63
CA ASP A 74 18.52 5.06 17.48
C ASP A 74 18.90 4.81 16.01
N LEU A 75 18.02 5.17 15.05
CA LEU A 75 18.35 5.05 13.62
C LEU A 75 19.45 5.98 13.18
N VAL A 76 19.40 7.25 13.62
CA VAL A 76 20.45 8.25 13.30
C VAL A 76 21.74 7.91 14.03
N ALA A 77 21.67 7.46 15.27
CA ALA A 77 22.86 7.03 16.04
C ALA A 77 23.55 5.82 15.40
N GLY A 78 22.78 4.86 14.86
CA GLY A 78 23.33 3.71 14.14
C GLY A 78 24.09 4.11 12.87
N GLU A 79 23.56 5.06 12.08
CA GLU A 79 24.28 5.60 10.92
C GLU A 79 25.50 6.45 11.34
N LEU A 80 25.40 7.17 12.45
CA LEU A 80 26.52 7.97 13.00
C LEU A 80 27.67 7.09 13.51
N ALA A 81 27.37 5.94 14.12
CA ALA A 81 28.38 4.99 14.58
C ALA A 81 29.25 4.45 13.43
N ALA A 82 28.68 4.32 12.23
CA ALA A 82 29.45 3.93 11.04
C ALA A 82 30.36 5.04 10.51
N LEU A 83 30.05 6.32 10.80
CA LEU A 83 30.81 7.51 10.35
C LEU A 83 31.84 7.96 11.39
N ALA A 84 31.56 7.76 12.67
CA ALA A 84 32.41 8.20 13.81
C ALA A 84 32.55 7.05 14.82
N PRO A 85 33.28 5.98 14.47
CA PRO A 85 33.44 4.78 15.30
C PRO A 85 34.19 5.01 16.61
N GLU A 86 34.85 6.17 16.76
CA GLU A 86 35.54 6.57 17.98
C GLU A 86 34.61 7.11 19.07
N LEU A 87 33.36 7.42 18.74
CA LEU A 87 32.38 7.92 19.70
C LEU A 87 31.77 6.80 20.51
N ASP A 88 31.59 7.00 21.80
CA ASP A 88 30.83 6.09 22.66
C ASP A 88 29.29 6.20 22.41
N ASP A 89 28.54 5.19 22.83
CA ASP A 89 27.08 5.13 22.63
C ASP A 89 26.34 6.35 23.19
N ALA A 90 26.83 6.92 24.31
CA ALA A 90 26.19 8.07 24.94
C ALA A 90 26.35 9.34 24.05
N ARG A 91 27.54 9.53 23.47
CA ARG A 91 27.81 10.62 22.54
C ARG A 91 27.08 10.45 21.22
N LEU A 92 27.07 9.23 20.67
CA LEU A 92 26.29 8.91 19.45
C LEU A 92 24.83 9.28 19.62
N LYS A 93 24.18 8.86 20.71
CA LYS A 93 22.78 9.19 20.99
C LYS A 93 22.57 10.68 21.22
N LYS A 94 23.48 11.36 21.93
CA LYS A 94 23.41 12.80 22.18
C LYS A 94 23.46 13.59 20.86
N ASN A 95 24.39 13.24 19.98
CA ASN A 95 24.56 13.93 18.69
C ASN A 95 23.38 13.63 17.75
N ALA A 96 22.89 12.40 17.70
CA ALA A 96 21.69 12.02 16.93
C ALA A 96 20.43 12.77 17.42
N LYS A 97 20.28 12.95 18.73
CA LYS A 97 19.20 13.72 19.34
C LYS A 97 19.28 15.19 18.92
N LYS A 98 20.47 15.81 19.03
CA LYS A 98 20.71 17.21 18.57
C LYS A 98 20.37 17.37 17.09
N ALA A 99 20.76 16.40 16.23
CA ALA A 99 20.46 16.43 14.81
C ALA A 99 18.96 16.43 14.52
N LEU A 100 18.19 15.57 15.19
CA LEU A 100 16.73 15.53 15.04
C LEU A 100 16.05 16.80 15.57
N GLU A 101 16.51 17.36 16.71
CA GLU A 101 16.00 18.62 17.24
C GLU A 101 16.29 19.80 16.29
N ASN A 102 17.50 19.87 15.71
CA ASN A 102 17.85 20.86 14.70
C ASN A 102 16.98 20.73 13.45
N ALA A 103 16.60 19.51 13.07
CA ALA A 103 15.68 19.25 11.97
C ALA A 103 14.20 19.56 12.31
N GLY A 104 13.89 20.04 13.52
CA GLY A 104 12.53 20.43 13.94
C GLY A 104 11.68 19.29 14.50
N ILE A 105 12.29 18.13 14.77
CA ILE A 105 11.58 16.99 15.38
C ILE A 105 11.51 17.18 16.89
N LYS A 106 10.30 17.19 17.44
CA LYS A 106 10.09 17.24 18.89
C LYS A 106 10.41 15.89 19.51
N LEU A 107 11.27 15.88 20.50
CA LEU A 107 11.64 14.70 21.27
C LEU A 107 11.04 14.78 22.67
N LYS A 108 10.70 13.61 23.21
CA LYS A 108 10.32 13.41 24.60
C LYS A 108 11.23 12.31 25.15
N ASP A 109 12.12 12.69 26.07
CA ASP A 109 13.22 11.85 26.53
C ASP A 109 14.13 11.46 25.33
N ASP A 110 14.31 10.18 25.06
CA ASP A 110 15.11 9.67 23.93
C ASP A 110 14.26 9.26 22.71
N ASN A 111 12.95 9.46 22.76
CA ASN A 111 12.02 9.08 21.72
C ASN A 111 11.40 10.31 21.04
N ASN A 112 10.94 10.16 19.80
CA ASN A 112 10.12 11.21 19.18
C ASN A 112 8.76 11.30 19.90
N ALA A 113 8.22 12.51 20.00
CA ALA A 113 6.90 12.75 20.58
C ALA A 113 5.75 12.10 19.79
N ALA A 114 5.96 11.84 18.51
CA ALA A 114 5.03 11.16 17.60
C ALA A 114 5.81 10.24 16.65
N LEU A 115 5.13 9.25 16.05
CA LEU A 115 5.74 8.39 15.03
C LEU A 115 6.33 9.24 13.90
N LEU A 116 7.63 9.08 13.66
CA LEU A 116 8.33 9.66 12.53
C LEU A 116 8.55 8.59 11.45
N PHE A 117 8.30 8.94 10.20
CA PHE A 117 8.63 8.13 9.05
C PHE A 117 9.95 8.63 8.46
N LEU A 118 11.01 7.83 8.51
CA LEU A 118 12.37 8.19 8.16
C LEU A 118 12.99 7.15 7.21
N SER A 119 13.58 7.60 6.09
CA SER A 119 14.37 6.73 5.20
C SER A 119 15.77 6.53 5.75
N THR A 120 16.46 5.46 5.32
CA THR A 120 17.88 5.24 5.67
C THR A 120 18.76 6.36 5.11
N ALA A 121 18.46 6.83 3.90
CA ALA A 121 19.20 7.95 3.29
C ALA A 121 19.06 9.24 4.11
N GLN A 122 17.86 9.55 4.62
CA GLN A 122 17.63 10.70 5.49
C GLN A 122 18.34 10.54 6.84
N ALA A 123 18.28 9.35 7.45
CA ALA A 123 19.01 9.07 8.70
C ALA A 123 20.52 9.27 8.53
N ARG A 124 21.06 8.78 7.42
CA ARG A 124 22.49 8.93 7.07
C ARG A 124 22.86 10.38 6.80
N ALA A 125 22.00 11.15 6.13
CA ALA A 125 22.25 12.59 5.90
C ALA A 125 22.28 13.36 7.21
N LEU A 126 21.35 13.10 8.14
CA LEU A 126 21.37 13.69 9.49
C LEU A 126 22.62 13.29 10.28
N ALA A 127 23.04 12.02 10.18
CA ALA A 127 24.25 11.53 10.83
C ALA A 127 25.53 12.20 10.30
N ARG A 128 25.62 12.46 8.99
CA ARG A 128 26.75 13.20 8.39
C ARG A 128 26.84 14.61 8.93
N LEU A 129 25.72 15.35 8.94
CA LEU A 129 25.71 16.71 9.50
C LEU A 129 26.08 16.71 10.97
N ALA A 130 25.68 15.69 11.74
CA ALA A 130 26.06 15.55 13.14
C ALA A 130 27.56 15.21 13.34
N ALA A 131 28.16 14.41 12.44
CA ALA A 131 29.58 14.06 12.46
C ALA A 131 30.46 15.26 12.08
N GLU A 132 29.97 16.16 11.24
CA GLU A 132 30.62 17.38 10.80
C GLU A 132 30.40 18.57 11.76
N ASP A 133 29.72 18.34 12.90
CA ASP A 133 29.34 19.38 13.88
C ASP A 133 28.61 20.58 13.24
N CYS A 134 27.78 20.32 12.20
CA CYS A 134 27.04 21.37 11.52
C CYS A 134 26.09 22.08 12.49
N GLU A 135 26.05 23.42 12.45
CA GLU A 135 25.19 24.25 13.30
C GLU A 135 23.97 24.79 12.57
N GLU A 136 23.95 24.70 11.22
CA GLU A 136 22.90 25.25 10.38
C GLU A 136 21.64 24.38 10.41
N LYS A 137 20.56 24.85 11.04
CA LYS A 137 19.28 24.12 11.18
C LYS A 137 18.61 23.86 9.85
N ASP A 138 18.79 24.73 8.87
CA ASP A 138 18.17 24.57 7.56
C ASP A 138 18.74 23.37 6.79
N ASP A 139 20.02 23.04 6.99
CA ASP A 139 20.64 21.86 6.39
C ASP A 139 20.05 20.56 6.97
N TYR A 140 19.79 20.52 8.28
CA TYR A 140 19.10 19.38 8.89
C TYR A 140 17.64 19.22 8.40
N LYS A 141 16.92 20.33 8.23
CA LYS A 141 15.57 20.28 7.62
C LYS A 141 15.61 19.80 6.18
N LYS A 142 16.58 20.27 5.41
CA LYS A 142 16.81 19.85 4.04
C LYS A 142 17.15 18.36 3.97
N ALA A 143 18.01 17.85 4.86
CA ALA A 143 18.33 16.43 4.97
C ALA A 143 17.10 15.55 5.21
N LEU A 144 16.10 16.01 5.99
CA LEU A 144 14.82 15.34 6.17
C LEU A 144 13.88 15.46 4.96
N LYS A 145 14.07 16.48 4.11
CA LYS A 145 13.19 16.76 2.97
C LYS A 145 13.69 16.15 1.67
N GLU A 146 14.93 15.72 1.61
CA GLU A 146 15.53 15.08 0.44
C GLU A 146 15.55 13.56 0.59
N ASN A 147 15.65 12.85 -0.52
CA ASN A 147 15.82 11.40 -0.58
C ASN A 147 14.77 10.59 0.21
N PRO A 148 13.47 10.79 -0.05
CA PRO A 148 12.45 9.93 0.53
C PRO A 148 12.62 8.49 0.05
N SER A 149 12.26 7.51 0.90
CA SER A 149 12.13 6.12 0.48
C SER A 149 10.93 5.95 -0.46
N VAL A 150 10.92 4.87 -1.24
CA VAL A 150 9.84 4.60 -2.21
C VAL A 150 8.46 4.54 -1.55
N ASP A 151 8.35 3.89 -0.39
CA ASP A 151 7.09 3.81 0.34
C ASP A 151 6.68 5.15 0.97
N MET A 152 7.64 6.04 1.26
CA MET A 152 7.35 7.40 1.70
C MET A 152 6.85 8.27 0.54
N ALA A 153 7.46 8.20 -0.63
CA ALA A 153 7.01 8.90 -1.83
C ALA A 153 5.62 8.43 -2.28
N LEU A 154 5.35 7.11 -2.22
CA LEU A 154 4.05 6.55 -2.58
C LEU A 154 2.93 6.90 -1.58
N PHE A 155 3.20 6.79 -0.27
CA PHE A 155 2.13 6.85 0.75
C PHE A 155 2.11 8.11 1.58
N GLY A 156 3.06 9.00 1.35
CA GLY A 156 3.17 10.27 2.05
C GLY A 156 3.78 10.17 3.45
N ARG A 157 4.14 11.32 3.97
CA ARG A 157 4.59 11.51 5.35
C ARG A 157 3.93 12.74 5.95
N MET A 158 3.38 12.61 7.15
CA MET A 158 2.94 13.73 7.98
C MET A 158 3.88 13.88 9.17
N VAL A 159 4.38 15.08 9.38
CA VAL A 159 5.17 15.48 10.55
C VAL A 159 4.37 16.53 11.31
N ALA A 160 3.77 16.13 12.42
CA ALA A 160 2.86 16.99 13.19
C ALA A 160 3.54 18.25 13.76
N SER A 161 4.85 18.20 14.03
CA SER A 161 5.63 19.33 14.59
C SER A 161 6.03 20.38 13.56
N ASP A 162 6.14 20.00 12.29
CA ASP A 162 6.56 20.89 11.21
C ASP A 162 5.93 20.45 9.87
N PRO A 163 4.83 21.10 9.42
CA PRO A 163 4.17 20.77 8.15
C PRO A 163 5.06 20.94 6.92
N SER A 164 6.16 21.73 7.00
CA SER A 164 7.09 21.90 5.87
C SER A 164 7.86 20.63 5.53
N LEU A 165 7.88 19.67 6.45
CA LEU A 165 8.52 18.35 6.29
C LEU A 165 7.56 17.28 5.76
N ASN A 166 6.30 17.63 5.48
CA ASN A 166 5.34 16.70 4.91
C ASN A 166 5.68 16.35 3.46
N TYR A 167 5.30 15.13 3.07
CA TYR A 167 5.23 14.71 1.69
C TYR A 167 3.79 14.38 1.34
N ASP A 168 3.32 14.89 0.22
CA ASP A 168 2.07 14.43 -0.38
C ASP A 168 2.26 13.02 -0.96
N ALA A 169 1.21 12.21 -0.89
CA ALA A 169 1.25 10.84 -1.37
C ALA A 169 1.08 10.81 -2.90
N ALA A 170 2.04 10.26 -3.63
CA ALA A 170 1.89 10.04 -5.05
C ALA A 170 0.85 8.94 -5.37
N ALA A 171 0.61 8.00 -4.45
CA ALA A 171 -0.36 6.92 -4.63
C ALA A 171 -1.60 7.08 -3.74
N GLN A 172 -2.77 6.83 -4.33
CA GLN A 172 -4.03 6.69 -3.62
C GLN A 172 -4.46 5.22 -3.69
N VAL A 173 -4.77 4.63 -2.54
CA VAL A 173 -5.28 3.26 -2.43
C VAL A 173 -6.67 3.32 -1.82
N ALA A 174 -7.67 2.80 -2.52
CA ALA A 174 -9.04 2.77 -2.05
C ALA A 174 -9.26 1.70 -0.97
N HIS A 175 -10.30 1.88 -0.15
CA HIS A 175 -10.89 0.76 0.55
C HIS A 175 -11.43 -0.20 -0.50
N SER A 176 -11.08 -1.49 -0.45
CA SER A 176 -11.74 -2.47 -1.30
C SER A 176 -13.10 -2.84 -0.74
N ILE A 177 -14.04 -3.11 -1.63
CA ILE A 177 -15.39 -3.58 -1.29
C ILE A 177 -15.72 -4.83 -2.10
N SER A 178 -16.62 -5.66 -1.58
CA SER A 178 -17.15 -6.77 -2.39
C SER A 178 -18.01 -6.25 -3.53
N THR A 179 -17.90 -6.89 -4.68
CA THR A 179 -18.74 -6.61 -5.85
C THR A 179 -20.22 -6.97 -5.64
N HIS A 180 -20.50 -7.84 -4.68
CA HIS A 180 -21.82 -8.37 -4.32
C HIS A 180 -22.13 -8.13 -2.84
N ALA A 181 -23.39 -8.27 -2.46
CA ALA A 181 -23.83 -8.24 -1.08
C ALA A 181 -23.25 -9.42 -0.30
N VAL A 182 -22.88 -9.20 0.96
CA VAL A 182 -22.37 -10.25 1.86
C VAL A 182 -23.20 -10.30 3.14
N GLN A 183 -23.16 -11.48 3.76
CA GLN A 183 -23.62 -11.70 5.13
C GLN A 183 -22.45 -12.31 5.90
N ASN A 184 -22.28 -11.90 7.16
CA ASN A 184 -21.32 -12.55 8.04
C ASN A 184 -21.89 -13.89 8.51
N GLU A 185 -21.03 -14.89 8.55
CA GLU A 185 -21.28 -16.21 9.06
C GLU A 185 -20.48 -16.37 10.37
N PHE A 186 -20.87 -17.34 11.17
CA PHE A 186 -20.31 -17.55 12.50
C PHE A 186 -19.75 -18.96 12.59
N ASP A 187 -18.53 -19.10 13.06
CA ASP A 187 -17.92 -20.36 13.43
C ASP A 187 -17.74 -20.43 14.94
N TYR A 188 -18.24 -21.50 15.52
CA TYR A 188 -18.12 -21.78 16.92
C TYR A 188 -16.94 -22.71 17.17
N PHE A 189 -16.06 -22.36 18.06
CA PHE A 189 -14.87 -23.17 18.37
C PHE A 189 -14.73 -23.43 19.87
N THR A 190 -14.15 -24.58 20.19
CA THR A 190 -13.81 -24.97 21.56
C THR A 190 -12.35 -25.39 21.62
N ALA A 191 -11.72 -25.19 22.79
CA ALA A 191 -10.43 -25.80 23.09
C ALA A 191 -10.65 -27.11 23.85
N VAL A 192 -9.99 -28.17 23.41
CA VAL A 192 -10.00 -29.47 24.08
C VAL A 192 -8.77 -29.54 25.01
N ASP A 193 -8.97 -29.97 26.26
CA ASP A 193 -7.89 -30.22 27.20
C ASP A 193 -7.44 -31.69 27.02
N ASP A 194 -6.27 -31.90 26.47
CA ASP A 194 -5.70 -33.23 26.21
C ASP A 194 -5.37 -34.01 27.48
N CYS A 195 -5.36 -33.35 28.62
CA CYS A 195 -5.11 -33.93 29.95
C CYS A 195 -6.38 -34.04 30.81
N ALA A 196 -7.54 -33.64 30.31
CA ALA A 196 -8.80 -33.74 31.06
C ALA A 196 -9.22 -35.19 31.23
N PRO A 197 -9.82 -35.56 32.40
CA PRO A 197 -10.43 -36.87 32.60
C PRO A 197 -11.52 -37.13 31.53
N GLU A 198 -11.64 -38.40 31.08
CA GLU A 198 -12.62 -38.80 30.04
C GLU A 198 -14.05 -38.37 30.30
N ASP A 199 -14.43 -38.21 31.55
CA ASP A 199 -15.78 -37.78 31.96
C ASP A 199 -15.98 -36.27 32.01
N SER A 200 -14.95 -35.47 31.75
CA SER A 200 -15.03 -34.00 31.73
C SER A 200 -14.83 -33.46 30.32
N ALA A 201 -15.82 -33.64 29.45
CA ALA A 201 -15.88 -33.03 28.13
C ALA A 201 -16.06 -31.48 28.15
N GLY A 202 -15.70 -30.85 29.26
CA GLY A 202 -15.79 -29.40 29.43
C GLY A 202 -14.71 -28.70 28.58
N ALA A 203 -15.13 -27.99 27.58
CA ALA A 203 -14.24 -27.14 26.78
C ALA A 203 -13.64 -26.06 27.69
N GLY A 204 -12.31 -26.04 27.77
CA GLY A 204 -11.59 -25.02 28.56
C GLY A 204 -11.77 -23.60 28.03
N HIS A 205 -12.23 -23.45 26.78
CA HIS A 205 -12.51 -22.16 26.18
C HIS A 205 -13.57 -22.31 25.08
N LEU A 206 -14.59 -21.45 25.11
CA LEU A 206 -15.63 -21.34 24.09
C LEU A 206 -15.48 -19.98 23.39
N GLY A 207 -15.55 -19.96 22.08
CA GLY A 207 -15.51 -18.71 21.33
C GLY A 207 -16.27 -18.79 20.02
N THR A 208 -16.56 -17.63 19.47
CA THR A 208 -17.19 -17.49 18.16
C THR A 208 -16.32 -16.62 17.27
N VAL A 209 -16.12 -17.02 16.02
CA VAL A 209 -15.41 -16.24 15.01
C VAL A 209 -16.38 -15.89 13.89
N GLU A 210 -16.45 -14.61 13.55
CA GLU A 210 -17.17 -14.16 12.37
C GLU A 210 -16.27 -14.17 11.14
N TYR A 211 -16.85 -14.56 10.02
CA TYR A 211 -16.17 -14.56 8.72
C TYR A 211 -17.14 -14.27 7.58
N ASN A 212 -16.63 -13.98 6.40
CA ASN A 212 -17.39 -13.94 5.14
C ASN A 212 -16.51 -14.35 3.98
N SER A 213 -17.14 -14.64 2.83
CA SER A 213 -16.48 -14.82 1.55
C SER A 213 -16.88 -13.70 0.60
N SER A 214 -15.98 -13.29 -0.30
CA SER A 214 -16.29 -12.19 -1.18
C SER A 214 -15.37 -12.10 -2.40
N THR A 215 -15.93 -11.67 -3.53
CA THR A 215 -15.15 -11.15 -4.66
C THR A 215 -14.94 -9.64 -4.43
N LEU A 216 -13.72 -9.25 -4.15
CA LEU A 216 -13.35 -7.87 -3.86
C LEU A 216 -12.98 -7.12 -5.15
N TYR A 217 -13.46 -5.88 -5.27
CA TYR A 217 -12.88 -4.90 -6.18
C TYR A 217 -11.87 -4.04 -5.40
N ARG A 218 -10.64 -3.97 -5.93
CA ARG A 218 -9.54 -3.21 -5.37
C ARG A 218 -9.10 -2.17 -6.40
N TYR A 219 -8.85 -0.95 -5.94
CA TYR A 219 -8.40 0.14 -6.79
C TYR A 219 -7.25 0.89 -6.14
N ALA A 220 -6.29 1.26 -6.96
CA ALA A 220 -5.25 2.21 -6.62
C ALA A 220 -4.88 3.03 -7.85
N THR A 221 -4.43 4.27 -7.62
CA THR A 221 -3.86 5.14 -8.65
C THR A 221 -2.52 5.70 -8.20
N VAL A 222 -1.60 5.91 -9.14
CA VAL A 222 -0.31 6.53 -8.90
C VAL A 222 -0.16 7.74 -9.82
N ASN A 223 0.04 8.92 -9.23
CA ASN A 223 0.42 10.14 -9.95
C ASN A 223 1.92 10.06 -10.29
N MET A 224 2.23 9.80 -11.55
CA MET A 224 3.61 9.62 -11.99
C MET A 224 4.40 10.92 -12.03
N VAL A 225 3.73 12.06 -12.22
CA VAL A 225 4.39 13.39 -12.19
C VAL A 225 4.90 13.68 -10.79
N GLU A 226 4.05 13.48 -9.77
CA GLU A 226 4.43 13.66 -8.37
C GLU A 226 5.51 12.65 -7.95
N LEU A 227 5.35 11.38 -8.33
CA LEU A 227 6.34 10.35 -8.01
C LEU A 227 7.70 10.65 -8.65
N THR A 228 7.72 11.19 -9.87
CA THR A 228 8.94 11.61 -10.57
C THR A 228 9.58 12.83 -9.90
N HIS A 229 8.79 13.78 -9.44
CA HIS A 229 9.28 14.93 -8.69
C HIS A 229 10.01 14.49 -7.40
N LEU A 230 9.49 13.46 -6.72
CA LEU A 230 10.05 12.96 -5.46
C LEU A 230 11.27 12.03 -5.65
N LEU A 231 11.29 11.21 -6.69
CA LEU A 231 12.28 10.13 -6.86
C LEU A 231 13.20 10.28 -8.08
N GLY A 232 12.86 11.16 -9.03
CA GLY A 232 13.46 11.17 -10.37
C GLY A 232 12.81 10.12 -11.29
N ALA A 233 12.93 10.32 -12.61
CA ALA A 233 12.20 9.54 -13.63
C ALA A 233 12.50 8.03 -13.58
N GLU A 234 13.78 7.65 -13.48
CA GLU A 234 14.20 6.24 -13.48
C GLU A 234 13.65 5.49 -12.27
N LYS A 235 13.84 6.05 -11.07
CA LYS A 235 13.34 5.44 -9.83
C LYS A 235 11.81 5.46 -9.76
N ALA A 236 11.14 6.48 -10.31
CA ALA A 236 9.68 6.54 -10.34
C ALA A 236 9.09 5.42 -11.21
N ALA A 237 9.67 5.13 -12.37
CA ALA A 237 9.24 4.03 -13.22
C ALA A 237 9.48 2.66 -12.56
N GLN A 238 10.61 2.46 -11.89
CA GLN A 238 10.84 1.26 -11.10
C GLN A 238 9.85 1.15 -9.93
N ALA A 239 9.60 2.25 -9.22
CA ALA A 239 8.71 2.29 -8.07
C ALA A 239 7.26 1.93 -8.43
N VAL A 240 6.72 2.41 -9.58
CA VAL A 240 5.36 2.04 -10.00
C VAL A 240 5.26 0.56 -10.40
N ARG A 241 6.30 -0.02 -11.00
CA ARG A 241 6.38 -1.46 -11.28
C ARG A 241 6.31 -2.26 -9.99
N VAL A 242 7.17 -1.95 -9.02
CA VAL A 242 7.23 -2.65 -7.74
C VAL A 242 5.95 -2.44 -6.93
N PHE A 243 5.38 -1.22 -6.96
CA PHE A 243 4.07 -0.95 -6.37
C PHE A 243 2.97 -1.80 -7.01
N GLY A 244 2.93 -1.90 -8.32
CA GLY A 244 1.97 -2.72 -9.05
C GLY A 244 2.06 -4.20 -8.66
N GLU A 245 3.28 -4.76 -8.62
CA GLU A 245 3.50 -6.13 -8.18
C GLU A 245 3.02 -6.33 -6.75
N ALA A 246 3.44 -5.47 -5.82
CA ALA A 246 3.04 -5.58 -4.42
C ALA A 246 1.54 -5.34 -4.22
N PHE A 247 0.92 -4.40 -4.94
CA PHE A 247 -0.52 -4.18 -4.90
C PHE A 247 -1.31 -5.41 -5.37
N ILE A 248 -0.84 -6.10 -6.40
CA ILE A 248 -1.50 -7.28 -6.96
C ILE A 248 -1.31 -8.51 -6.05
N ARG A 249 -0.09 -8.78 -5.58
CA ARG A 249 0.30 -10.02 -4.89
C ARG A 249 0.15 -9.98 -3.37
N SER A 250 0.24 -8.80 -2.74
CA SER A 250 0.14 -8.71 -1.29
C SER A 250 -1.30 -8.88 -0.80
N MET A 251 -1.44 -9.40 0.41
CA MET A 251 -2.73 -9.54 1.07
C MET A 251 -2.59 -9.27 2.59
N PRO A 252 -3.55 -8.56 3.21
CA PRO A 252 -3.58 -8.44 4.65
C PRO A 252 -3.68 -9.80 5.33
N THR A 253 -3.02 -9.97 6.47
CA THR A 253 -2.82 -11.24 7.15
C THR A 253 -3.86 -11.54 8.24
N GLY A 254 -5.00 -10.85 8.22
CA GLY A 254 -6.05 -11.06 9.22
C GLY A 254 -6.51 -12.52 9.25
N LYS A 255 -6.38 -13.16 10.43
CA LYS A 255 -6.78 -14.56 10.67
C LYS A 255 -6.25 -15.60 9.64
N GLN A 256 -5.15 -15.28 8.92
CA GLN A 256 -4.66 -16.16 7.84
C GLN A 256 -4.26 -17.57 8.33
N ASN A 257 -3.80 -17.70 9.59
CA ASN A 257 -3.43 -19.01 10.14
C ASN A 257 -4.66 -19.92 10.35
N SER A 258 -5.83 -19.33 10.58
CA SER A 258 -7.08 -20.09 10.75
C SER A 258 -7.77 -20.40 9.43
N PHE A 259 -7.67 -19.50 8.44
CA PHE A 259 -8.44 -19.59 7.20
C PHE A 259 -7.61 -19.91 5.96
N ALA A 260 -6.27 -19.78 5.99
CA ALA A 260 -5.37 -19.98 4.85
C ALA A 260 -5.85 -19.25 3.56
N ASN A 261 -6.34 -18.04 3.72
CA ASN A 261 -7.18 -17.30 2.77
C ASN A 261 -6.39 -16.48 1.73
N ARG A 262 -5.09 -16.73 1.56
CA ARG A 262 -4.27 -16.02 0.57
C ARG A 262 -4.57 -16.54 -0.84
N THR A 263 -5.31 -15.77 -1.62
CA THR A 263 -5.60 -16.04 -3.02
C THR A 263 -4.85 -15.08 -3.94
N LEU A 264 -4.76 -15.40 -5.22
CA LEU A 264 -4.36 -14.48 -6.27
C LEU A 264 -5.60 -13.85 -6.92
N PRO A 265 -5.45 -12.69 -7.60
CA PRO A 265 -6.56 -12.07 -8.32
C PRO A 265 -7.14 -12.95 -9.43
N ASP A 266 -8.46 -12.83 -9.63
CA ASP A 266 -9.17 -13.41 -10.76
C ASP A 266 -8.90 -12.66 -12.06
N ALA A 267 -8.72 -11.33 -11.96
CA ALA A 267 -8.39 -10.46 -13.08
C ALA A 267 -7.76 -9.15 -12.60
N VAL A 268 -6.84 -8.63 -13.40
CA VAL A 268 -6.18 -7.33 -13.18
C VAL A 268 -6.31 -6.53 -14.48
N TYR A 269 -6.67 -5.25 -14.34
CA TYR A 269 -6.68 -4.28 -15.43
C TYR A 269 -5.87 -3.07 -15.00
N VAL A 270 -4.86 -2.69 -15.79
CA VAL A 270 -3.98 -1.55 -15.52
C VAL A 270 -4.08 -0.57 -16.68
N THR A 271 -4.23 0.71 -16.36
CA THR A 271 -4.34 1.76 -17.38
C THR A 271 -3.31 2.85 -17.18
N LEU A 272 -2.77 3.36 -18.27
CA LEU A 272 -1.96 4.56 -18.32
C LEU A 272 -2.81 5.71 -18.88
N ARG A 273 -2.91 6.81 -18.13
CA ARG A 273 -3.84 7.92 -18.41
C ARG A 273 -3.15 9.26 -18.35
N GLU A 274 -3.50 10.15 -19.28
CA GLU A 274 -2.98 11.53 -19.34
C GLU A 274 -4.03 12.60 -19.00
N ASP A 275 -5.28 12.16 -18.77
CA ASP A 275 -6.39 13.03 -18.37
C ASP A 275 -6.56 13.10 -16.85
N GLN A 276 -7.09 12.07 -16.24
CA GLN A 276 -7.37 11.97 -14.80
C GLN A 276 -7.42 10.51 -14.36
N PRO A 277 -7.21 10.22 -13.05
CA PRO A 277 -7.44 8.88 -12.51
C PRO A 277 -8.92 8.54 -12.53
N VAL A 278 -9.26 7.30 -12.85
CA VAL A 278 -10.66 6.84 -12.97
C VAL A 278 -10.88 5.61 -12.12
N ASN A 279 -11.61 5.77 -11.01
CA ASN A 279 -12.04 4.64 -10.18
C ASN A 279 -13.33 4.02 -10.74
N LEU A 280 -13.24 2.77 -11.19
CA LEU A 280 -14.38 2.04 -11.78
C LEU A 280 -15.28 1.36 -10.72
N CYS A 281 -15.23 1.78 -9.46
CA CYS A 281 -16.06 1.22 -8.38
C CYS A 281 -17.56 1.33 -8.67
N GLY A 282 -17.98 2.32 -9.45
CA GLY A 282 -19.37 2.50 -9.89
C GLY A 282 -19.97 1.28 -10.62
N ALA A 283 -19.13 0.43 -11.22
CA ALA A 283 -19.55 -0.85 -11.79
C ALA A 283 -20.29 -1.75 -10.78
N PHE A 284 -20.04 -1.53 -9.51
CA PHE A 284 -20.52 -2.35 -8.40
C PHE A 284 -21.48 -1.61 -7.46
N GLU A 285 -21.94 -0.41 -7.82
CA GLU A 285 -22.98 0.29 -7.05
C GLU A 285 -24.19 -0.58 -6.91
N LYS A 286 -24.69 -1.15 -8.01
CA LYS A 286 -25.64 -2.26 -7.96
C LYS A 286 -24.91 -3.55 -7.65
N PRO A 287 -25.28 -4.27 -6.56
CA PRO A 287 -24.64 -5.54 -6.22
C PRO A 287 -24.72 -6.55 -7.36
N VAL A 288 -23.58 -7.17 -7.69
CA VAL A 288 -23.56 -8.28 -8.64
C VAL A 288 -24.41 -9.44 -8.12
N ARG A 289 -25.26 -9.98 -8.96
CA ARG A 289 -26.10 -11.12 -8.62
C ARG A 289 -25.32 -12.43 -8.73
N LYS A 290 -25.67 -13.38 -7.87
CA LYS A 290 -25.14 -14.75 -7.93
C LYS A 290 -25.45 -15.38 -9.30
N SER A 291 -24.41 -16.00 -9.89
CA SER A 291 -24.56 -16.84 -11.08
C SER A 291 -24.24 -18.30 -10.75
N PRO A 292 -24.54 -19.25 -11.63
CA PRO A 292 -24.10 -20.64 -11.49
C PRO A 292 -22.56 -20.76 -11.39
N GLU A 293 -21.83 -19.79 -11.94
CA GLU A 293 -20.36 -19.71 -11.97
C GLU A 293 -19.79 -18.87 -10.82
N GLY A 294 -20.61 -18.49 -9.83
CA GLY A 294 -20.21 -17.63 -8.72
C GLY A 294 -20.30 -16.15 -9.04
N TYR A 295 -19.39 -15.33 -8.47
CA TYR A 295 -19.40 -13.87 -8.60
C TYR A 295 -18.27 -13.30 -9.47
N ALA A 296 -17.20 -14.06 -9.71
CA ALA A 296 -16.04 -13.57 -10.45
C ALA A 296 -16.38 -13.17 -11.90
N GLU A 297 -17.00 -14.08 -12.66
CA GLU A 297 -17.33 -13.82 -14.07
C GLU A 297 -18.35 -12.68 -14.27
N PRO A 298 -19.47 -12.62 -13.54
CA PRO A 298 -20.37 -11.47 -13.66
C PRO A 298 -19.73 -10.17 -13.17
N SER A 299 -18.75 -10.20 -12.24
CA SER A 299 -18.00 -9.02 -11.82
C SER A 299 -17.07 -8.51 -12.93
N LYS A 300 -16.38 -9.40 -13.66
CA LYS A 300 -15.58 -9.03 -14.83
C LYS A 300 -16.46 -8.38 -15.91
N THR A 301 -17.62 -8.94 -16.16
CA THR A 301 -18.59 -8.39 -17.12
C THR A 301 -19.08 -7.01 -16.73
N ALA A 302 -19.44 -6.80 -15.46
CA ALA A 302 -19.85 -5.49 -14.94
C ALA A 302 -18.73 -4.46 -15.04
N LEU A 303 -17.50 -4.83 -14.72
CA LEU A 303 -16.32 -3.96 -14.82
C LEU A 303 -16.07 -3.50 -16.27
N LYS A 304 -16.10 -4.44 -17.24
CA LYS A 304 -15.93 -4.14 -18.66
C LYS A 304 -16.97 -3.15 -19.18
N GLN A 305 -18.25 -3.47 -18.95
CA GLN A 305 -19.35 -2.62 -19.43
C GLN A 305 -19.29 -1.22 -18.84
N TYR A 306 -18.99 -1.11 -17.56
CA TYR A 306 -18.87 0.20 -16.91
C TYR A 306 -17.66 0.99 -17.41
N ALA A 307 -16.50 0.34 -17.58
CA ALA A 307 -15.31 0.98 -18.15
C ALA A 307 -15.59 1.55 -19.55
N GLN A 308 -16.19 0.76 -20.44
CA GLN A 308 -16.58 1.20 -21.78
C GLN A 308 -17.55 2.39 -21.75
N GLN A 309 -18.53 2.37 -20.85
CA GLN A 309 -19.47 3.50 -20.68
C GLN A 309 -18.75 4.76 -20.18
N VAL A 310 -17.87 4.64 -19.20
CA VAL A 310 -17.11 5.79 -18.67
C VAL A 310 -16.21 6.39 -19.74
N TYR A 311 -15.52 5.57 -20.51
CA TYR A 311 -14.62 6.04 -21.59
C TYR A 311 -15.38 6.59 -22.79
N ALA A 312 -16.62 6.19 -23.00
CA ALA A 312 -17.44 6.76 -24.08
C ALA A 312 -18.11 8.10 -23.68
N CYS A 313 -18.30 8.38 -22.37
CA CYS A 313 -19.15 9.49 -21.94
C CYS A 313 -18.45 10.55 -21.09
N TYR A 314 -17.43 10.19 -20.30
CA TYR A 314 -16.92 11.09 -19.24
C TYR A 314 -15.40 11.25 -19.20
N ALA A 315 -14.65 10.30 -19.71
CA ALA A 315 -13.19 10.31 -19.68
C ALA A 315 -12.64 9.80 -21.00
N ASP A 316 -11.43 10.23 -21.36
CA ASP A 316 -10.78 9.68 -22.54
C ASP A 316 -10.45 8.18 -22.36
N ALA A 317 -10.34 7.46 -23.46
CA ALA A 317 -9.79 6.11 -23.41
C ALA A 317 -8.35 6.16 -22.87
N PRO A 318 -7.90 5.16 -22.08
CA PRO A 318 -6.52 5.10 -21.63
C PRO A 318 -5.54 5.14 -22.81
N THR A 319 -4.42 5.84 -22.66
CA THR A 319 -3.39 5.88 -23.72
C THR A 319 -2.73 4.53 -23.89
N GLN A 320 -2.71 3.71 -22.84
CA GLN A 320 -2.27 2.32 -22.86
C GLN A 320 -2.99 1.52 -21.80
N SER A 321 -3.26 0.24 -22.07
CA SER A 321 -3.95 -0.67 -21.17
C SER A 321 -3.29 -2.04 -21.16
N PHE A 322 -3.35 -2.70 -20.01
CA PHE A 322 -2.79 -4.03 -19.79
C PHE A 322 -3.80 -4.87 -19.00
N ALA A 323 -3.86 -6.17 -19.28
CA ALA A 323 -4.68 -7.10 -18.52
C ALA A 323 -3.87 -8.34 -18.10
N VAL A 324 -4.20 -8.87 -16.90
CA VAL A 324 -3.71 -10.16 -16.41
C VAL A 324 -4.93 -10.99 -15.99
N GLY A 325 -4.93 -12.27 -16.34
CA GLY A 325 -6.08 -13.15 -16.15
C GLY A 325 -7.02 -13.13 -17.35
N ILE A 326 -8.06 -13.95 -17.30
CA ILE A 326 -9.00 -14.18 -18.39
C ILE A 326 -10.26 -13.33 -18.21
N GLY A 327 -10.87 -12.91 -19.33
CA GLY A 327 -12.20 -12.29 -19.35
C GLY A 327 -12.22 -10.76 -19.36
N LEU A 328 -11.07 -10.10 -19.55
CA LEU A 328 -10.97 -8.65 -19.76
C LEU A 328 -10.40 -8.29 -21.15
N ASP A 329 -10.41 -9.24 -22.09
CA ASP A 329 -9.78 -9.10 -23.42
C ASP A 329 -10.34 -7.94 -24.25
N GLU A 330 -11.59 -7.53 -24.00
CA GLU A 330 -12.22 -6.35 -24.64
C GLU A 330 -11.63 -5.01 -24.16
N LEU A 331 -10.97 -4.98 -23.00
CA LEU A 331 -10.33 -3.78 -22.45
C LEU A 331 -8.83 -3.75 -22.77
N ALA A 332 -8.15 -4.91 -22.74
CA ALA A 332 -6.75 -5.05 -23.08
C ALA A 332 -6.40 -6.53 -23.33
N PRO A 333 -5.41 -6.83 -24.19
CA PRO A 333 -4.91 -8.18 -24.36
C PRO A 333 -4.37 -8.74 -23.04
N ALA A 334 -4.74 -9.98 -22.71
CA ALA A 334 -4.25 -10.66 -21.52
C ALA A 334 -2.78 -11.08 -21.70
N MET A 335 -1.99 -10.89 -20.64
CA MET A 335 -0.59 -11.30 -20.60
C MET A 335 -0.18 -11.78 -19.20
N PRO A 336 0.91 -12.55 -19.05
CA PRO A 336 1.45 -12.91 -17.74
C PRO A 336 1.86 -11.69 -16.91
N LEU A 337 1.71 -11.78 -15.58
CA LEU A 337 1.97 -10.67 -14.66
C LEU A 337 3.36 -10.03 -14.86
N ASN A 338 4.42 -10.83 -14.94
CA ASN A 338 5.78 -10.31 -15.10
C ASN A 338 5.98 -9.55 -16.42
N GLN A 339 5.32 -10.00 -17.50
CA GLN A 339 5.35 -9.30 -18.78
C GLN A 339 4.59 -7.97 -18.69
N MET A 340 3.44 -7.96 -18.04
CA MET A 340 2.65 -6.75 -17.78
C MET A 340 3.46 -5.72 -16.99
N LEU A 341 4.12 -6.13 -15.91
CA LEU A 341 4.93 -5.25 -15.07
C LEU A 341 6.11 -4.64 -15.85
N THR A 342 6.78 -5.44 -16.69
CA THR A 342 7.87 -4.96 -17.54
C THR A 342 7.36 -4.00 -18.62
N ALA A 343 6.21 -4.30 -19.23
CA ALA A 343 5.60 -3.44 -20.23
C ALA A 343 5.12 -2.11 -19.62
N LEU A 344 4.55 -2.15 -18.40
CA LEU A 344 4.14 -0.97 -17.66
C LEU A 344 5.34 -0.05 -17.36
N GLU A 345 6.43 -0.61 -16.82
CA GLU A 345 7.65 0.16 -16.51
C GLU A 345 8.19 0.86 -17.77
N ARG A 346 8.28 0.14 -18.89
CA ARG A 346 8.72 0.70 -20.16
C ARG A 346 7.80 1.82 -20.66
N ALA A 347 6.48 1.58 -20.65
CA ALA A 347 5.49 2.55 -21.10
C ALA A 347 5.53 3.85 -20.29
N VAL A 348 5.74 3.72 -18.97
CA VAL A 348 5.90 4.87 -18.10
C VAL A 348 7.20 5.61 -18.39
N LYS A 349 8.33 4.91 -18.54
CA LYS A 349 9.63 5.53 -18.89
C LYS A 349 9.56 6.35 -20.18
N GLU A 350 8.86 5.85 -21.20
CA GLU A 350 8.69 6.52 -22.49
C GLU A 350 7.90 7.84 -22.40
N LYS A 351 7.04 7.98 -21.37
CA LYS A 351 6.16 9.16 -21.19
C LYS A 351 6.68 10.17 -20.17
N LEU A 352 7.62 9.77 -19.30
CA LEU A 352 8.19 10.69 -18.30
C LEU A 352 9.14 11.71 -18.93
N PRO A 353 9.12 12.98 -18.48
CA PRO A 353 10.04 14.00 -18.95
C PRO A 353 11.48 13.64 -18.57
N GLY A 354 12.40 13.74 -19.50
CA GLY A 354 13.82 13.44 -19.32
C GLY A 354 14.37 12.37 -20.26
N ASN A 355 13.54 11.71 -21.07
CA ASN A 355 13.94 10.76 -22.11
C ASN A 355 13.79 11.35 -23.53
N GLU A 356 13.94 12.66 -23.72
CA GLU A 356 14.24 13.18 -25.05
C GLU A 356 15.72 12.88 -25.34
N VAL A 357 15.92 11.79 -26.13
CA VAL A 357 17.21 11.43 -26.78
C VAL A 357 17.45 12.35 -27.97
#